data_cdf26bd02a785343b08391761879e2bd
#
_entry.id   cdf26bd02a785343b08391761879e2bd
#
_cell.length_a   1.000
_cell.length_b   1.000
_cell.length_c   1.000
_cell.angle_alpha   90.00
_cell.angle_beta   90.00
_cell.angle_gamma   90.00
#
_symmetry.space_group_name_H-M   'P 1'
#
loop_
_entity.id
_entity.type
_entity.pdbx_description
1 polymer ?
#
loop_
_entity_poly.entity_id
_entity_poly.type
_entity_poly.pdbx_seq_one_letter_code
_entity_poly.pdbx_strand_id
1 'polypeptide(L)'
;MVNDYDKFAKMRQEEILKGEKKPHRFAEKPMMRSMLPDLAGKKILMLGCGTGDESRILEEYGAKDIIGIDLSVESIKLAKSTYPQHQFLVGDMHKLPFEDESFDFVYSSLTVHYSDQPANVYSEVQRILKKDGMFLFSIGHPLRWSVESVLIENKECRIIGYDISNTENRVFGNYNTFTKNDHHFPNNEVLSFYVGPPSMHFKLLKKCGFIVEDFSESSSIEETKQVDYNYWYKYSELPQFMAFLARKK
;
A
#
# COMPACT_ATOMS: atom_id res chain seq x y z
N MET A 1 -8.41 23.78 -0.19
CA MET A 1 -7.22 23.36 0.59
C MET A 1 -6.30 22.65 -0.36
N VAL A 2 -5.05 23.07 -0.45
CA VAL A 2 -4.02 22.32 -1.17
C VAL A 2 -3.83 21.05 -0.35
N ASN A 3 -4.08 19.90 -0.95
CA ASN A 3 -3.92 18.62 -0.29
C ASN A 3 -2.42 18.38 -0.07
N ASP A 4 -2.01 17.89 1.09
CA ASP A 4 -0.60 17.61 1.37
C ASP A 4 0.03 16.67 0.34
N TYR A 5 -0.77 15.81 -0.31
CA TYR A 5 -0.33 14.92 -1.39
C TYR A 5 0.08 15.65 -2.68
N ASP A 6 -0.48 16.84 -2.97
CA ASP A 6 -0.15 17.61 -4.18
C ASP A 6 1.33 18.03 -4.19
N LYS A 7 1.90 18.31 -3.02
CA LYS A 7 3.29 18.72 -2.85
C LYS A 7 4.29 17.63 -3.23
N PHE A 8 3.87 16.36 -3.10
CA PHE A 8 4.73 15.20 -3.35
C PHE A 8 4.60 14.61 -4.75
N ALA A 9 3.60 15.02 -5.53
CA ALA A 9 3.26 14.40 -6.81
C ALA A 9 4.45 14.35 -7.79
N LYS A 10 5.10 15.50 -8.04
CA LYS A 10 6.25 15.60 -8.95
C LYS A 10 7.46 14.83 -8.44
N MET A 11 7.79 15.01 -7.16
CA MET A 11 8.91 14.28 -6.53
C MET A 11 8.72 12.77 -6.63
N ARG A 12 7.52 12.27 -6.34
CA ARG A 12 7.20 10.83 -6.46
C ARG A 12 7.33 10.32 -7.89
N GLN A 13 6.83 11.09 -8.87
CA GLN A 13 6.96 10.73 -10.28
C GLN A 13 8.43 10.64 -10.70
N GLU A 14 9.26 11.61 -10.31
CA GLU A 14 10.70 11.59 -10.61
C GLU A 14 11.41 10.39 -9.97
N GLU A 15 11.11 10.07 -8.70
CA GLU A 15 11.67 8.90 -8.01
C GLU A 15 11.26 7.57 -8.68
N ILE A 16 10.01 7.47 -9.15
CA ILE A 16 9.53 6.30 -9.87
C ILE A 16 10.24 6.16 -11.21
N LEU A 17 10.32 7.23 -12.00
CA LEU A 17 10.96 7.24 -13.31
C LEU A 17 12.46 6.92 -13.23
N LYS A 18 13.14 7.36 -12.19
CA LYS A 18 14.56 7.06 -11.93
C LYS A 18 14.78 5.66 -11.33
N GLY A 19 13.72 4.96 -10.93
CA GLY A 19 13.81 3.67 -10.25
C GLY A 19 14.45 3.76 -8.85
N GLU A 20 14.44 4.93 -8.23
CA GLU A 20 15.11 5.22 -6.95
C GLU A 20 14.34 4.65 -5.74
N LYS A 21 13.05 4.35 -5.89
CA LYS A 21 12.24 3.75 -4.81
C LYS A 21 12.52 2.25 -4.65
N LYS A 22 13.65 1.92 -4.04
CA LYS A 22 14.04 0.53 -3.77
C LYS A 22 12.94 -0.31 -3.11
N PRO A 23 12.21 0.17 -2.05
CA PRO A 23 11.16 -0.62 -1.43
C PRO A 23 10.03 -1.01 -2.39
N HIS A 24 9.61 -0.10 -3.25
CA HIS A 24 8.61 -0.38 -4.28
C HIS A 24 9.14 -1.39 -5.31
N ARG A 25 10.29 -1.07 -5.91
CA ARG A 25 10.87 -1.86 -7.01
C ARG A 25 11.21 -3.29 -6.59
N PHE A 26 11.83 -3.46 -5.42
CA PHE A 26 12.47 -4.72 -5.04
C PHE A 26 11.70 -5.55 -3.99
N ALA A 27 10.62 -5.05 -3.45
CA ALA A 27 9.83 -5.77 -2.45
C ALA A 27 8.31 -5.69 -2.74
N GLU A 28 7.73 -4.50 -2.79
CA GLU A 28 6.27 -4.35 -2.91
C GLU A 28 5.75 -4.76 -4.29
N LYS A 29 6.34 -4.25 -5.39
CA LYS A 29 5.87 -4.58 -6.75
C LYS A 29 5.99 -6.06 -7.10
N PRO A 30 7.11 -6.76 -6.79
CA PRO A 30 7.19 -8.21 -6.99
C PRO A 30 6.10 -8.97 -6.24
N MET A 31 5.84 -8.61 -4.97
CA MET A 31 4.76 -9.21 -4.18
C MET A 31 3.39 -8.96 -4.82
N MET A 32 3.06 -7.73 -5.18
CA MET A 32 1.77 -7.41 -5.81
C MET A 32 1.58 -8.13 -7.15
N ARG A 33 2.64 -8.20 -7.98
CA ARG A 33 2.61 -8.92 -9.25
C ARG A 33 2.32 -10.41 -9.07
N SER A 34 2.88 -11.06 -8.06
CA SER A 34 2.66 -12.49 -7.81
C SER A 34 1.21 -12.83 -7.42
N MET A 35 0.46 -11.83 -6.97
CA MET A 35 -0.95 -11.98 -6.54
C MET A 35 -1.95 -11.50 -7.61
N LEU A 36 -1.50 -10.92 -8.73
CA LEU A 36 -2.40 -10.44 -9.78
C LEU A 36 -2.99 -11.61 -10.58
N PRO A 37 -4.32 -11.68 -10.73
CA PRO A 37 -4.96 -12.63 -11.63
C PRO A 37 -4.90 -12.13 -13.09
N ASP A 38 -5.43 -12.92 -14.02
CA ASP A 38 -5.74 -12.44 -15.37
C ASP A 38 -6.81 -11.34 -15.32
N LEU A 39 -6.49 -10.20 -15.94
CA LEU A 39 -7.34 -9.00 -15.95
C LEU A 39 -7.99 -8.75 -17.31
N ALA A 40 -7.86 -9.68 -18.27
CA ALA A 40 -8.47 -9.53 -19.58
C ALA A 40 -10.00 -9.38 -19.49
N GLY A 41 -10.53 -8.35 -20.13
CA GLY A 41 -11.98 -8.06 -20.17
C GLY A 41 -12.57 -7.54 -18.85
N LYS A 42 -11.75 -7.28 -17.83
CA LYS A 42 -12.20 -6.75 -16.53
C LYS A 42 -12.19 -5.22 -16.54
N LYS A 43 -13.17 -4.61 -15.87
CA LYS A 43 -13.21 -3.19 -15.53
C LYS A 43 -12.53 -2.98 -14.19
N ILE A 44 -11.50 -2.14 -14.17
CA ILE A 44 -10.57 -2.02 -13.03
C ILE A 44 -10.59 -0.62 -12.47
N LEU A 45 -10.65 -0.52 -11.14
CA LEU A 45 -10.36 0.70 -10.41
C LEU A 45 -8.96 0.63 -9.79
N MET A 46 -8.12 1.62 -10.09
CA MET A 46 -6.89 1.90 -9.34
C MET A 46 -7.22 2.89 -8.22
N LEU A 47 -7.26 2.43 -6.99
CA LEU A 47 -7.57 3.22 -5.80
C LEU A 47 -6.29 3.84 -5.22
N GLY A 48 -6.23 5.18 -5.19
CA GLY A 48 -5.01 5.93 -4.86
C GLY A 48 -3.95 5.76 -5.94
N CYS A 49 -4.34 6.04 -7.19
CA CYS A 49 -3.54 5.74 -8.38
C CYS A 49 -2.28 6.62 -8.52
N GLY A 50 -2.14 7.68 -7.71
CA GLY A 50 -1.03 8.61 -7.83
C GLY A 50 -0.87 9.14 -9.25
N THR A 51 0.32 9.06 -9.81
CA THR A 51 0.65 9.49 -11.17
C THR A 51 0.32 8.45 -12.26
N GLY A 52 -0.38 7.37 -11.90
CA GLY A 52 -0.92 6.38 -12.84
C GLY A 52 0.06 5.29 -13.29
N ASP A 53 1.29 5.28 -12.78
CA ASP A 53 2.38 4.42 -13.28
C ASP A 53 2.07 2.92 -13.21
N GLU A 54 1.21 2.51 -12.27
CA GLU A 54 0.85 1.10 -12.09
C GLU A 54 -0.14 0.59 -13.12
N SER A 55 -0.78 1.48 -13.89
CA SER A 55 -1.60 1.06 -15.04
C SER A 55 -0.82 0.16 -16.00
N ARG A 56 0.49 0.44 -16.20
CA ARG A 56 1.37 -0.39 -17.04
C ARG A 56 1.51 -1.81 -16.53
N ILE A 57 1.57 -1.98 -15.20
CA ILE A 57 1.61 -3.31 -14.59
C ILE A 57 0.29 -4.04 -14.87
N LEU A 58 -0.84 -3.36 -14.68
CA LEU A 58 -2.16 -3.96 -14.91
C LEU A 58 -2.37 -4.30 -16.40
N GLU A 59 -1.87 -3.47 -17.32
CA GLU A 59 -1.89 -3.74 -18.77
C GLU A 59 -1.13 -5.02 -19.13
N GLU A 60 0.01 -5.31 -18.47
CA GLU A 60 0.79 -6.55 -18.67
C GLU A 60 -0.04 -7.80 -18.29
N TYR A 61 -1.02 -7.66 -17.39
CA TYR A 61 -1.95 -8.72 -16.99
C TYR A 61 -3.28 -8.69 -17.78
N GLY A 62 -3.32 -7.95 -18.89
CA GLY A 62 -4.45 -7.94 -19.82
C GLY A 62 -5.49 -6.85 -19.60
N ALA A 63 -5.30 -5.97 -18.61
CA ALA A 63 -6.23 -4.88 -18.33
C ALA A 63 -6.29 -3.86 -19.49
N LYS A 64 -7.49 -3.43 -19.85
CA LYS A 64 -7.73 -2.40 -20.88
C LYS A 64 -8.67 -1.29 -20.40
N ASP A 65 -9.64 -1.62 -19.55
CA ASP A 65 -10.61 -0.67 -18.98
C ASP A 65 -10.15 -0.30 -17.56
N ILE A 66 -9.30 0.72 -17.46
CA ILE A 66 -8.71 1.18 -16.19
C ILE A 66 -9.20 2.59 -15.87
N ILE A 67 -9.74 2.75 -14.68
CA ILE A 67 -10.07 4.05 -14.08
C ILE A 67 -9.17 4.23 -12.85
N GLY A 68 -8.47 5.36 -12.75
CA GLY A 68 -7.68 5.73 -11.58
C GLY A 68 -8.37 6.82 -10.77
N ILE A 69 -8.34 6.70 -9.44
CA ILE A 69 -8.80 7.76 -8.53
C ILE A 69 -7.72 8.08 -7.51
N ASP A 70 -7.49 9.36 -7.26
CA ASP A 70 -6.57 9.85 -6.25
C ASP A 70 -7.06 11.17 -5.65
N LEU A 71 -6.69 11.45 -4.41
CA LEU A 71 -7.06 12.70 -3.75
C LEU A 71 -6.26 13.90 -4.27
N SER A 72 -5.06 13.67 -4.82
CA SER A 72 -4.15 14.70 -5.33
C SER A 72 -4.55 15.16 -6.73
N VAL A 73 -4.89 16.44 -6.84
CA VAL A 73 -5.18 17.09 -8.14
C VAL A 73 -3.96 17.07 -9.04
N GLU A 74 -2.76 17.31 -8.50
CA GLU A 74 -1.51 17.35 -9.26
C GLU A 74 -1.12 15.94 -9.75
N SER A 75 -1.29 14.91 -8.92
CA SER A 75 -1.07 13.52 -9.36
C SER A 75 -1.99 13.15 -10.53
N ILE A 76 -3.27 13.50 -10.43
CA ILE A 76 -4.25 13.23 -11.50
C ILE A 76 -3.93 13.99 -12.79
N LYS A 77 -3.45 15.24 -12.72
CA LYS A 77 -2.98 15.97 -13.92
C LYS A 77 -1.82 15.23 -14.60
N LEU A 78 -0.86 14.78 -13.82
CA LEU A 78 0.29 14.03 -14.32
C LEU A 78 -0.15 12.68 -14.92
N ALA A 79 -1.03 11.94 -14.23
CA ALA A 79 -1.57 10.68 -14.72
C ALA A 79 -2.26 10.83 -16.09
N LYS A 80 -3.14 11.84 -16.23
CA LYS A 80 -3.84 12.14 -17.50
C LYS A 80 -2.90 12.47 -18.64
N SER A 81 -1.81 13.20 -18.36
CA SER A 81 -0.83 13.55 -19.38
C SER A 81 0.07 12.39 -19.78
N THR A 82 0.38 11.50 -18.84
CA THR A 82 1.32 10.39 -19.06
C THR A 82 0.63 9.15 -19.65
N TYR A 83 -0.63 8.90 -19.25
CA TYR A 83 -1.42 7.71 -19.62
C TYR A 83 -2.79 8.10 -20.19
N PRO A 84 -2.85 8.85 -21.32
CA PRO A 84 -4.09 9.40 -21.86
C PRO A 84 -5.10 8.33 -22.34
N GLN A 85 -4.66 7.06 -22.46
CA GLN A 85 -5.53 5.93 -22.81
C GLN A 85 -6.46 5.51 -21.65
N HIS A 86 -6.19 5.95 -20.41
CA HIS A 86 -6.97 5.62 -19.22
C HIS A 86 -7.73 6.84 -18.68
N GLN A 87 -8.71 6.57 -17.82
CA GLN A 87 -9.46 7.61 -17.14
C GLN A 87 -8.89 7.85 -15.73
N PHE A 88 -8.72 9.13 -15.36
CA PHE A 88 -8.25 9.50 -14.02
C PHE A 88 -9.13 10.58 -13.43
N LEU A 89 -9.52 10.41 -12.17
CA LEU A 89 -10.46 11.29 -11.46
C LEU A 89 -9.87 11.71 -10.11
N VAL A 90 -10.15 12.94 -9.70
CA VAL A 90 -9.89 13.36 -8.32
C VAL A 90 -11.03 12.86 -7.45
N GLY A 91 -10.70 12.21 -6.32
CA GLY A 91 -11.72 11.73 -5.40
C GLY A 91 -11.15 11.08 -4.16
N ASP A 92 -12.03 10.90 -3.18
CA ASP A 92 -11.71 10.34 -1.85
C ASP A 92 -12.05 8.85 -1.81
N MET A 93 -11.10 8.03 -1.32
CA MET A 93 -11.30 6.58 -1.16
C MET A 93 -12.37 6.20 -0.13
N HIS A 94 -12.76 7.15 0.75
CA HIS A 94 -13.82 6.94 1.74
C HIS A 94 -15.22 7.20 1.17
N LYS A 95 -15.33 7.79 -0.02
CA LYS A 95 -16.60 8.07 -0.71
C LYS A 95 -16.37 8.04 -2.21
N LEU A 96 -16.43 6.87 -2.80
CA LEU A 96 -16.16 6.66 -4.22
C LEU A 96 -17.32 7.12 -5.09
N PRO A 97 -17.08 7.95 -6.13
CA PRO A 97 -18.14 8.51 -6.99
C PRO A 97 -18.58 7.50 -8.08
N PHE A 98 -18.76 6.25 -7.70
CA PHE A 98 -19.15 5.16 -8.58
C PHE A 98 -20.41 4.47 -8.06
N GLU A 99 -21.19 3.93 -8.97
CA GLU A 99 -22.37 3.12 -8.63
C GLU A 99 -21.96 1.78 -8.02
N ASP A 100 -22.89 1.16 -7.30
CA ASP A 100 -22.73 -0.18 -6.76
C ASP A 100 -22.44 -1.17 -7.91
N GLU A 101 -21.63 -2.19 -7.61
CA GLU A 101 -21.36 -3.31 -8.54
C GLU A 101 -20.85 -2.88 -9.93
N SER A 102 -20.02 -1.83 -9.99
CA SER A 102 -19.51 -1.25 -11.24
C SER A 102 -18.14 -1.77 -11.67
N PHE A 103 -17.38 -2.43 -10.78
CA PHE A 103 -16.03 -2.90 -11.07
C PHE A 103 -15.85 -4.40 -10.85
N ASP A 104 -15.02 -5.03 -11.69
CA ASP A 104 -14.63 -6.43 -11.55
C ASP A 104 -13.42 -6.61 -10.64
N PHE A 105 -12.54 -5.59 -10.61
CA PHE A 105 -11.30 -5.63 -9.84
C PHE A 105 -10.96 -4.24 -9.30
N VAL A 106 -10.51 -4.18 -8.04
CA VAL A 106 -9.93 -2.97 -7.44
C VAL A 106 -8.48 -3.27 -7.08
N TYR A 107 -7.57 -2.40 -7.51
CA TYR A 107 -6.15 -2.45 -7.21
C TYR A 107 -5.74 -1.23 -6.39
N SER A 108 -4.99 -1.43 -5.30
CA SER A 108 -4.51 -0.34 -4.45
C SER A 108 -3.12 -0.63 -3.92
N SER A 109 -2.14 0.13 -4.34
CA SER A 109 -0.75 0.00 -3.88
C SER A 109 -0.40 1.10 -2.90
N LEU A 110 -0.07 0.72 -1.68
CA LEU A 110 0.41 1.61 -0.61
C LEU A 110 -0.45 2.86 -0.41
N THR A 111 -1.77 2.72 -0.47
CA THR A 111 -2.72 3.84 -0.34
C THR A 111 -3.62 3.70 0.89
N VAL A 112 -4.17 2.51 1.14
CA VAL A 112 -5.15 2.30 2.23
C VAL A 112 -4.58 2.65 3.60
N HIS A 113 -3.28 2.54 3.79
CA HIS A 113 -2.64 2.92 5.05
C HIS A 113 -2.64 4.42 5.35
N TYR A 114 -3.05 5.27 4.42
CA TYR A 114 -3.27 6.69 4.70
C TYR A 114 -4.63 6.97 5.36
N SER A 115 -5.49 5.97 5.47
CA SER A 115 -6.77 6.08 6.18
C SER A 115 -6.63 5.70 7.65
N ASP A 116 -7.17 6.54 8.54
CA ASP A 116 -7.40 6.21 9.96
C ASP A 116 -8.65 5.34 10.15
N GLN A 117 -9.46 5.18 9.09
CA GLN A 117 -10.70 4.41 9.07
C GLN A 117 -10.72 3.36 7.94
N PRO A 118 -9.82 2.39 7.94
CA PRO A 118 -9.71 1.42 6.83
C PRO A 118 -10.99 0.61 6.60
N ALA A 119 -11.83 0.42 7.62
CA ALA A 119 -13.12 -0.24 7.47
C ALA A 119 -14.07 0.51 6.52
N ASN A 120 -14.04 1.85 6.52
CA ASN A 120 -14.88 2.66 5.63
C ASN A 120 -14.40 2.49 4.18
N VAL A 121 -13.08 2.48 3.97
CA VAL A 121 -12.49 2.21 2.65
C VAL A 121 -12.89 0.82 2.15
N TYR A 122 -12.79 -0.21 3.00
CA TYR A 122 -13.19 -1.57 2.62
C TYR A 122 -14.68 -1.68 2.30
N SER A 123 -15.54 -0.96 3.03
CA SER A 123 -16.99 -0.93 2.75
C SER A 123 -17.29 -0.26 1.41
N GLU A 124 -16.62 0.85 1.06
CA GLU A 124 -16.78 1.50 -0.25
C GLU A 124 -16.28 0.62 -1.39
N VAL A 125 -15.11 -0.02 -1.23
CA VAL A 125 -14.61 -0.97 -2.22
C VAL A 125 -15.58 -2.15 -2.39
N GLN A 126 -16.10 -2.69 -1.30
CA GLN A 126 -17.09 -3.77 -1.35
C GLN A 126 -18.35 -3.35 -2.09
N ARG A 127 -18.85 -2.12 -1.85
CA ARG A 127 -20.04 -1.59 -2.50
C ARG A 127 -19.87 -1.54 -4.02
N ILE A 128 -18.75 -0.99 -4.51
CA ILE A 128 -18.51 -0.80 -5.94
C ILE A 128 -18.09 -2.06 -6.70
N LEU A 129 -17.57 -3.07 -6.00
CA LEU A 129 -17.24 -4.33 -6.62
C LEU A 129 -18.50 -5.11 -7.01
N LYS A 130 -18.50 -5.72 -8.17
CA LYS A 130 -19.48 -6.73 -8.56
C LYS A 130 -19.40 -7.96 -7.65
N LYS A 131 -20.42 -8.80 -7.67
CA LYS A 131 -20.37 -10.11 -7.01
C LYS A 131 -19.15 -10.89 -7.54
N ASP A 132 -18.43 -11.54 -6.64
CA ASP A 132 -17.16 -12.23 -6.91
C ASP A 132 -16.03 -11.34 -7.44
N GLY A 133 -16.22 -10.01 -7.47
CA GLY A 133 -15.16 -9.04 -7.78
C GLY A 133 -14.06 -9.06 -6.71
N MET A 134 -12.84 -8.73 -7.10
CA MET A 134 -11.66 -8.89 -6.25
C MET A 134 -11.01 -7.54 -5.91
N PHE A 135 -10.44 -7.48 -4.72
CA PHE A 135 -9.68 -6.35 -4.19
C PHE A 135 -8.27 -6.81 -3.83
N LEU A 136 -7.26 -6.33 -4.57
CA LEU A 136 -5.85 -6.51 -4.26
C LEU A 136 -5.28 -5.20 -3.75
N PHE A 137 -4.73 -5.20 -2.53
CA PHE A 137 -4.10 -4.01 -1.97
C PHE A 137 -2.87 -4.34 -1.13
N SER A 138 -1.92 -3.40 -1.11
CA SER A 138 -0.74 -3.43 -0.24
C SER A 138 -0.74 -2.28 0.76
N ILE A 139 -0.15 -2.54 1.93
CA ILE A 139 0.02 -1.57 3.03
C ILE A 139 1.36 -1.80 3.74
N GLY A 140 1.74 -0.86 4.60
CA GLY A 140 2.93 -1.01 5.45
C GLY A 140 2.80 -2.16 6.44
N HIS A 141 3.90 -2.91 6.64
CA HIS A 141 3.94 -4.01 7.60
C HIS A 141 4.31 -3.53 9.00
N PRO A 142 3.65 -4.01 10.08
CA PRO A 142 3.93 -3.56 11.44
C PRO A 142 5.35 -3.90 11.93
N LEU A 143 6.00 -4.95 11.46
CA LEU A 143 7.40 -5.24 11.80
C LEU A 143 8.37 -4.13 11.40
N ARG A 144 8.01 -3.29 10.44
CA ARG A 144 8.81 -2.12 10.06
C ARG A 144 8.48 -0.88 10.90
N TRP A 145 7.24 -0.70 11.30
CA TRP A 145 6.73 0.58 11.79
C TRP A 145 6.28 0.57 13.25
N SER A 146 6.01 -0.62 13.81
CA SER A 146 5.61 -0.79 15.22
C SER A 146 6.79 -1.12 16.14
N VAL A 147 7.99 -0.76 15.72
CA VAL A 147 9.25 -0.97 16.44
C VAL A 147 9.59 0.21 17.34
N GLU A 148 10.36 -0.03 18.39
CA GLU A 148 10.92 1.00 19.25
C GLU A 148 12.41 1.20 18.94
N SER A 149 12.87 2.45 18.88
CA SER A 149 14.28 2.77 18.75
C SER A 149 14.94 2.75 20.12
N VAL A 150 15.98 1.94 20.26
CA VAL A 150 16.77 1.81 21.50
C VAL A 150 18.26 1.91 21.17
N LEU A 151 19.07 2.34 22.14
CA LEU A 151 20.52 2.32 22.04
C LEU A 151 21.06 1.02 22.67
N ILE A 152 21.74 0.22 21.86
CA ILE A 152 22.44 -0.98 22.30
C ILE A 152 23.91 -0.78 21.93
N GLU A 153 24.80 -0.79 22.91
CA GLU A 153 26.23 -0.55 22.70
C GLU A 153 26.54 0.69 21.85
N ASN A 154 25.82 1.81 22.11
CA ASN A 154 25.91 3.07 21.38
C ASN A 154 25.48 3.01 19.91
N LYS A 155 24.79 1.95 19.50
CA LYS A 155 24.17 1.83 18.16
C LYS A 155 22.66 1.97 18.28
N GLU A 156 22.06 2.75 17.40
CA GLU A 156 20.60 2.82 17.29
C GLU A 156 20.08 1.50 16.69
N CYS A 157 19.27 0.79 17.46
CA CYS A 157 18.61 -0.43 17.06
C CYS A 157 17.09 -0.24 17.09
N ARG A 158 16.41 -0.81 16.10
CA ARG A 158 14.94 -0.88 16.09
C ARG A 158 14.52 -2.28 16.49
N ILE A 159 13.82 -2.39 17.61
CA ILE A 159 13.42 -3.67 18.18
C ILE A 159 11.92 -3.78 18.39
N ILE A 160 11.44 -5.02 18.39
CA ILE A 160 10.13 -5.42 18.86
C ILE A 160 10.34 -6.68 19.72
N GLY A 161 9.73 -6.72 20.90
CA GLY A 161 9.91 -7.83 21.80
C GLY A 161 9.60 -7.46 23.25
N TYR A 162 10.14 -8.22 24.18
CA TYR A 162 9.96 -7.99 25.62
C TYR A 162 11.26 -8.28 26.40
N ASP A 163 11.38 -7.67 27.57
CA ASP A 163 12.49 -7.95 28.49
C ASP A 163 12.34 -9.33 29.13
N ILE A 164 13.28 -10.23 28.83
CA ILE A 164 13.29 -11.60 29.37
C ILE A 164 13.80 -11.68 30.80
N SER A 165 14.46 -10.63 31.31
CA SER A 165 14.92 -10.58 32.68
C SER A 165 13.80 -10.44 33.70
N ASN A 166 12.61 -10.05 33.27
CA ASN A 166 11.43 -9.77 34.07
C ASN A 166 11.62 -8.71 35.17
N THR A 167 12.69 -7.91 35.10
CA THR A 167 12.94 -6.87 36.09
C THR A 167 12.02 -5.66 35.96
N GLU A 168 11.60 -5.34 34.73
CA GLU A 168 10.77 -4.16 34.41
C GLU A 168 9.46 -4.49 33.71
N ASN A 169 9.19 -5.74 33.37
CA ASN A 169 8.01 -6.15 32.55
C ASN A 169 7.85 -5.31 31.27
N ARG A 170 8.96 -4.90 30.64
CA ARG A 170 8.97 -3.98 29.53
C ARG A 170 8.72 -4.72 28.21
N VAL A 171 7.79 -4.17 27.41
CA VAL A 171 7.56 -4.57 26.01
C VAL A 171 8.09 -3.44 25.12
N PHE A 172 8.85 -3.81 24.10
CA PHE A 172 9.38 -2.90 23.09
C PHE A 172 8.51 -2.98 21.85
N GLY A 173 8.09 -1.81 21.35
CA GLY A 173 7.20 -1.70 20.20
C GLY A 173 5.72 -1.96 20.53
N ASN A 174 4.88 -1.88 19.51
CA ASN A 174 3.43 -1.89 19.66
C ASN A 174 2.71 -2.67 18.53
N TYR A 175 3.23 -3.83 18.18
CA TYR A 175 2.78 -4.67 17.04
C TYR A 175 1.26 -4.86 16.96
N ASN A 176 0.59 -5.06 18.09
CA ASN A 176 -0.86 -5.36 18.14
C ASN A 176 -1.75 -4.11 18.12
N THR A 177 -1.16 -2.92 18.02
CA THR A 177 -1.89 -1.65 18.10
C THR A 177 -1.99 -1.01 16.71
N PHE A 178 -3.18 -0.51 16.36
CA PHE A 178 -3.34 0.35 15.19
C PHE A 178 -2.80 1.74 15.52
N THR A 179 -1.67 2.10 14.91
CA THR A 179 -0.91 3.31 15.27
C THR A 179 -0.75 4.24 14.09
N LYS A 180 -0.82 5.54 14.40
CA LYS A 180 -0.40 6.61 13.50
C LYS A 180 1.13 6.69 13.51
N ASN A 181 1.71 6.78 12.32
CA ASN A 181 3.12 7.01 12.10
C ASN A 181 3.28 8.24 11.20
N ASP A 182 4.37 8.96 11.37
CA ASP A 182 4.68 10.14 10.59
C ASP A 182 5.98 9.92 9.78
N HIS A 183 5.90 10.17 8.48
CA HIS A 183 7.08 10.21 7.63
C HIS A 183 7.48 11.67 7.41
N HIS A 184 8.68 12.00 7.88
CA HIS A 184 9.26 13.32 7.76
C HIS A 184 10.13 13.43 6.50
N PHE A 185 9.83 14.40 5.66
CA PHE A 185 10.61 14.70 4.46
C PHE A 185 11.68 15.76 4.74
N PRO A 186 12.76 15.83 3.92
CA PRO A 186 13.84 16.81 4.11
C PRO A 186 13.40 18.27 4.08
N ASN A 187 12.26 18.57 3.46
CA ASN A 187 11.65 19.91 3.38
C ASN A 187 10.73 20.24 4.58
N ASN A 188 10.83 19.49 5.69
CA ASN A 188 10.00 19.61 6.91
C ASN A 188 8.52 19.27 6.69
N GLU A 189 8.14 18.72 5.57
CA GLU A 189 6.78 18.22 5.40
C GLU A 189 6.60 16.86 6.06
N VAL A 190 5.40 16.59 6.53
CA VAL A 190 5.05 15.35 7.25
C VAL A 190 3.88 14.69 6.55
N LEU A 191 4.01 13.41 6.28
CA LEU A 191 2.94 12.56 5.76
C LEU A 191 2.61 11.50 6.80
N SER A 192 1.40 11.59 7.34
CA SER A 192 0.90 10.62 8.32
C SER A 192 0.34 9.39 7.61
N PHE A 193 0.59 8.23 8.20
CA PHE A 193 0.02 6.95 7.77
C PHE A 193 -0.24 6.05 8.98
N TYR A 194 -1.05 5.01 8.79
CA TYR A 194 -1.51 4.15 9.86
C TYR A 194 -1.08 2.71 9.61
N VAL A 195 -0.64 2.04 10.65
CA VAL A 195 -0.20 0.65 10.58
C VAL A 195 -0.85 -0.15 11.70
N GLY A 196 -1.33 -1.33 11.35
CA GLY A 196 -1.91 -2.27 12.29
C GLY A 196 -1.55 -3.71 11.96
N PRO A 197 -1.80 -4.65 12.86
CA PRO A 197 -1.45 -6.05 12.64
C PRO A 197 -2.29 -6.66 11.51
N PRO A 198 -1.76 -7.65 10.76
CA PRO A 198 -2.50 -8.36 9.72
C PRO A 198 -3.85 -8.88 10.22
N SER A 199 -3.91 -9.38 11.45
CA SER A 199 -5.12 -9.91 12.07
C SER A 199 -6.27 -8.89 12.16
N MET A 200 -5.96 -7.60 12.30
CA MET A 200 -6.94 -6.53 12.27
C MET A 200 -7.56 -6.40 10.87
N HIS A 201 -6.74 -6.36 9.83
CA HIS A 201 -7.20 -6.26 8.44
C HIS A 201 -8.03 -7.46 8.03
N PHE A 202 -7.63 -8.68 8.39
CA PHE A 202 -8.46 -9.89 8.20
C PHE A 202 -9.85 -9.76 8.82
N LYS A 203 -9.93 -9.30 10.08
CA LYS A 203 -11.20 -9.11 10.79
C LYS A 203 -12.06 -8.03 10.12
N LEU A 204 -11.48 -6.91 9.71
CA LEU A 204 -12.18 -5.82 9.04
C LEU A 204 -12.71 -6.23 7.67
N LEU A 205 -11.88 -6.87 6.84
CA LEU A 205 -12.30 -7.40 5.53
C LEU A 205 -13.47 -8.36 5.67
N LYS A 206 -13.37 -9.32 6.60
CA LYS A 206 -14.47 -10.26 6.88
C LYS A 206 -15.75 -9.55 7.31
N LYS A 207 -15.64 -8.52 8.17
CA LYS A 207 -16.78 -7.72 8.64
C LYS A 207 -17.43 -6.95 7.48
N CYS A 208 -16.63 -6.45 6.53
CA CYS A 208 -17.10 -5.75 5.34
C CYS A 208 -17.60 -6.70 4.22
N GLY A 209 -17.70 -8.00 4.44
CA GLY A 209 -18.27 -8.94 3.47
C GLY A 209 -17.27 -9.54 2.48
N PHE A 210 -15.98 -9.47 2.76
CA PHE A 210 -14.95 -10.11 1.95
C PHE A 210 -14.58 -11.50 2.45
N ILE A 211 -14.09 -12.33 1.52
CA ILE A 211 -13.30 -13.53 1.77
C ILE A 211 -11.86 -13.20 1.38
N VAL A 212 -10.90 -13.36 2.27
CA VAL A 212 -9.49 -13.24 1.92
C VAL A 212 -9.05 -14.53 1.23
N GLU A 213 -8.70 -14.41 -0.04
CA GLU A 213 -8.28 -15.53 -0.89
C GLU A 213 -6.78 -15.77 -0.79
N ASP A 214 -5.99 -14.68 -0.63
CA ASP A 214 -4.55 -14.75 -0.49
C ASP A 214 -4.02 -13.63 0.39
N PHE A 215 -2.87 -13.87 1.03
CA PHE A 215 -2.13 -12.93 1.87
C PHE A 215 -0.64 -13.14 1.65
N SER A 216 0.10 -12.07 1.45
CA SER A 216 1.54 -12.13 1.24
C SER A 216 2.27 -11.04 2.03
N GLU A 217 3.47 -11.37 2.49
CA GLU A 217 4.41 -10.46 3.09
C GLU A 217 5.59 -10.25 2.15
N SER A 218 6.08 -9.01 2.04
CA SER A 218 7.13 -8.69 1.09
C SER A 218 8.48 -9.22 1.53
N SER A 219 9.24 -9.77 0.59
CA SER A 219 10.66 -10.08 0.71
C SER A 219 11.41 -9.41 -0.44
N SER A 220 12.66 -9.00 -0.20
CA SER A 220 13.52 -8.47 -1.26
C SER A 220 13.89 -9.56 -2.25
N ILE A 221 13.72 -9.28 -3.54
CA ILE A 221 14.10 -10.22 -4.61
C ILE A 221 15.62 -10.33 -4.76
N GLU A 222 16.12 -11.44 -5.31
CA GLU A 222 17.56 -11.72 -5.48
C GLU A 222 18.31 -10.67 -6.30
N GLU A 223 17.66 -10.06 -7.31
CA GLU A 223 18.24 -8.96 -8.09
C GLU A 223 18.74 -7.82 -7.20
N THR A 224 18.05 -7.57 -6.09
CA THR A 224 18.39 -6.52 -5.12
C THR A 224 19.78 -6.73 -4.51
N LYS A 225 20.21 -7.97 -4.34
CA LYS A 225 21.50 -8.35 -3.77
C LYS A 225 22.69 -7.76 -4.55
N GLN A 226 22.54 -7.65 -5.87
CA GLN A 226 23.57 -7.08 -6.74
C GLN A 226 23.56 -5.54 -6.73
N VAL A 227 22.39 -4.94 -6.49
CA VAL A 227 22.23 -3.47 -6.49
C VAL A 227 22.51 -2.86 -5.12
N ASP A 228 22.06 -3.51 -4.05
CA ASP A 228 22.25 -3.08 -2.67
C ASP A 228 22.16 -4.29 -1.73
N TYR A 229 23.32 -4.88 -1.42
CA TYR A 229 23.42 -6.04 -0.55
C TYR A 229 22.83 -5.80 0.85
N ASN A 230 23.09 -4.64 1.46
CA ASN A 230 22.62 -4.33 2.81
C ASN A 230 21.10 -4.21 2.87
N TYR A 231 20.51 -3.61 1.83
CA TYR A 231 19.06 -3.54 1.67
C TYR A 231 18.46 -4.94 1.50
N TRP A 232 19.03 -5.74 0.60
CA TRP A 232 18.62 -7.13 0.36
C TRP A 232 18.71 -7.96 1.64
N TYR A 233 19.85 -8.01 2.29
CA TYR A 233 20.09 -8.78 3.53
C TYR A 233 19.04 -8.45 4.62
N LYS A 234 18.74 -7.18 4.81
CA LYS A 234 17.77 -6.74 5.81
C LYS A 234 16.34 -7.14 5.46
N TYR A 235 15.93 -6.95 4.21
CA TYR A 235 14.54 -7.07 3.81
C TYR A 235 14.21 -8.36 3.06
N SER A 236 15.14 -9.30 2.99
CA SER A 236 14.84 -10.71 2.71
C SER A 236 14.19 -11.41 3.91
N GLU A 237 14.52 -10.97 5.15
CA GLU A 237 14.02 -11.58 6.40
C GLU A 237 12.95 -10.72 7.10
N LEU A 238 12.97 -9.39 6.90
CA LEU A 238 12.07 -8.46 7.56
C LEU A 238 11.10 -7.83 6.57
N PRO A 239 9.82 -8.24 6.54
CA PRO A 239 8.85 -7.69 5.62
C PRO A 239 8.62 -6.19 5.87
N GLN A 240 8.59 -5.41 4.78
CA GLN A 240 8.28 -3.99 4.81
C GLN A 240 6.81 -3.70 4.55
N PHE A 241 6.19 -4.58 3.76
CA PHE A 241 4.83 -4.47 3.28
C PHE A 241 4.10 -5.79 3.43
N MET A 242 2.79 -5.71 3.43
CA MET A 242 1.90 -6.85 3.32
C MET A 242 0.81 -6.56 2.30
N ALA A 243 0.30 -7.59 1.65
CA ALA A 243 -0.76 -7.48 0.67
C ALA A 243 -1.86 -8.50 0.93
N PHE A 244 -3.07 -8.13 0.55
CA PHE A 244 -4.27 -8.94 0.67
C PHE A 244 -4.96 -9.02 -0.68
N LEU A 245 -5.33 -10.23 -1.11
CA LEU A 245 -6.25 -10.45 -2.19
C LEU A 245 -7.57 -10.92 -1.58
N ALA A 246 -8.61 -10.13 -1.73
CA ALA A 246 -9.90 -10.38 -1.12
C ALA A 246 -11.02 -10.37 -2.17
N ARG A 247 -11.97 -11.32 -2.06
CA ARG A 247 -13.11 -11.45 -2.98
C ARG A 247 -14.40 -11.03 -2.26
N LYS A 248 -15.23 -10.22 -2.95
CA LYS A 248 -16.60 -9.91 -2.50
C LYS A 248 -17.46 -11.18 -2.50
N LYS A 249 -18.22 -11.40 -1.40
CA LYS A 249 -19.18 -12.49 -1.28
C LYS A 249 -20.39 -12.31 -2.19
#